data_963a03e291156db1517b1b5197115c25
#
_entry.id   963a03e291156db1517b1b5197115c25
#
_cell.length_a   1.000
_cell.length_b   1.000
_cell.length_c   1.000
_cell.angle_alpha   90.00
_cell.angle_beta   90.00
_cell.angle_gamma   90.00
#
_symmetry.space_group_name_H-M   'P 1'
#
loop_
_entity.id
_entity.type
_entity.pdbx_description
1 polymer ?
#
loop_
_entity_poly.entity_id
_entity_poly.type
_entity_poly.pdbx_seq_one_letter_code
_entity_poly.pdbx_strand_id
1 'polypeptide(L)'
;MKMIIVTGMSGAGKSTALNVLEDEGYYCVDNMPISLIPKFAELANAGDDGYSNIAIGVDIRSGHALAELDSVLDDMLNKHFNYTILFLESSDEVLVKRYKETRRTHPLAMDDHDRIDNVIKLERDELKFLKKRADVIIDTSQMLTRELKLSLIHISEPTRLLSIS
;
A
#
# COMPACT_ATOMS: atom_id res chain seq x y z
N MET A 1 0.28 17.88 7.05
CA MET A 1 -0.43 16.61 6.81
C MET A 1 0.54 15.60 6.19
N LYS A 2 0.47 14.38 6.64
CA LYS A 2 1.21 13.28 6.04
C LYS A 2 0.24 12.22 5.53
N MET A 3 0.40 11.83 4.27
CA MET A 3 -0.45 10.82 3.64
C MET A 3 0.41 9.69 3.12
N ILE A 4 0.09 8.47 3.52
CA ILE A 4 0.76 7.27 3.04
C ILE A 4 -0.25 6.42 2.27
N ILE A 5 0.09 6.08 1.04
CA ILE A 5 -0.71 5.17 0.23
C ILE A 5 -0.06 3.80 0.29
N VAL A 6 -0.76 2.84 0.89
CA VAL A 6 -0.26 1.49 1.09
C VAL A 6 -0.82 0.59 0.01
N THR A 7 0.05 0.01 -0.79
CA THR A 7 -0.33 -0.89 -1.87
C THR A 7 0.70 -2.01 -1.96
N GLY A 8 0.58 -2.87 -2.94
CA GLY A 8 1.54 -3.95 -3.15
C GLY A 8 0.87 -5.26 -3.52
N MET A 9 1.66 -6.32 -3.48
CA MET A 9 1.20 -7.65 -3.81
C MET A 9 0.16 -8.15 -2.81
N SER A 10 -0.84 -8.86 -3.31
CA SER A 10 -1.81 -9.53 -2.45
C SER A 10 -1.09 -10.52 -1.55
N GLY A 11 -1.32 -10.45 -0.25
CA GLY A 11 -0.65 -11.29 0.72
C GLY A 11 0.69 -10.78 1.22
N ALA A 12 1.13 -9.60 0.78
CA ALA A 12 2.41 -9.03 1.20
C ALA A 12 2.33 -8.26 2.53
N GLY A 13 1.16 -8.18 3.15
CA GLY A 13 1.03 -7.62 4.49
C GLY A 13 0.40 -6.24 4.59
N LYS A 14 -0.42 -5.84 3.62
CA LYS A 14 -1.06 -4.51 3.62
C LYS A 14 -1.90 -4.26 4.87
N SER A 15 -2.72 -5.22 5.29
CA SER A 15 -3.56 -5.06 6.48
C SER A 15 -2.71 -4.92 7.74
N THR A 16 -1.63 -5.69 7.84
CA THR A 16 -0.71 -5.58 8.96
C THR A 16 -0.03 -4.21 8.98
N ALA A 17 0.38 -3.71 7.82
CA ALA A 17 0.98 -2.39 7.71
C ALA A 17 0.01 -1.30 8.16
N LEU A 18 -1.25 -1.37 7.74
CA LEU A 18 -2.25 -0.40 8.15
C LEU A 18 -2.50 -0.44 9.66
N ASN A 19 -2.54 -1.63 10.26
CA ASN A 19 -2.70 -1.77 11.70
C ASN A 19 -1.55 -1.13 12.46
N VAL A 20 -0.32 -1.32 11.98
CA VAL A 20 0.86 -0.70 12.60
C VAL A 20 0.78 0.83 12.50
N LEU A 21 0.40 1.35 11.33
CA LEU A 21 0.27 2.79 11.14
C LEU A 21 -0.84 3.38 12.03
N GLU A 22 -1.93 2.65 12.22
CA GLU A 22 -2.98 3.06 13.14
C GLU A 22 -2.45 3.16 14.57
N ASP A 23 -1.63 2.20 15.00
CA ASP A 23 -0.99 2.24 16.32
C ASP A 23 -0.05 3.43 16.47
N GLU A 24 0.51 3.93 15.37
CA GLU A 24 1.38 5.10 15.34
C GLU A 24 0.61 6.43 15.21
N GLY A 25 -0.70 6.38 15.29
CA GLY A 25 -1.53 7.58 15.28
C GLY A 25 -2.08 7.99 13.91
N TYR A 26 -1.91 7.17 12.89
CA TYR A 26 -2.49 7.44 11.58
C TYR A 26 -3.97 7.09 11.57
N TYR A 27 -4.74 7.91 10.89
CA TYR A 27 -6.12 7.53 10.54
C TYR A 27 -6.05 6.63 9.30
N CYS A 28 -6.46 5.38 9.46
CA CYS A 28 -6.30 4.38 8.40
C CYS A 28 -7.64 4.01 7.77
N VAL A 29 -7.65 3.98 6.44
CA VAL A 29 -8.80 3.49 5.67
C VAL A 29 -8.29 2.42 4.72
N ASP A 30 -8.81 1.21 4.87
CA ASP A 30 -8.45 0.12 3.96
C ASP A 30 -9.42 0.08 2.78
N ASN A 31 -8.95 -0.42 1.66
CA ASN A 31 -9.76 -0.62 0.46
C ASN A 31 -10.49 0.65 0.00
N MET A 32 -9.78 1.76 0.01
CA MET A 32 -10.33 3.04 -0.41
C MET A 32 -10.63 3.04 -1.91
N PRO A 33 -11.83 3.42 -2.33
CA PRO A 33 -12.09 3.65 -3.75
C PRO A 33 -11.18 4.77 -4.27
N ILE A 34 -10.53 4.52 -5.41
CA ILE A 34 -9.52 5.43 -5.94
C ILE A 34 -10.09 6.84 -6.17
N SER A 35 -11.32 6.92 -6.66
CA SER A 35 -11.98 8.20 -6.94
C SER A 35 -12.21 9.05 -5.69
N LEU A 36 -12.19 8.46 -4.50
CA LEU A 36 -12.42 9.18 -3.24
C LEU A 36 -11.12 9.66 -2.60
N ILE A 37 -9.96 9.26 -3.10
CA ILE A 37 -8.67 9.66 -2.52
C ILE A 37 -8.49 11.17 -2.50
N PRO A 38 -8.76 11.91 -3.59
CA PRO A 38 -8.59 13.37 -3.57
C PRO A 38 -9.50 14.04 -2.55
N LYS A 39 -10.73 13.58 -2.42
CA LYS A 39 -11.69 14.13 -1.47
C LYS A 39 -11.22 13.91 -0.03
N PHE A 40 -10.72 12.72 0.24
CA PHE A 40 -10.19 12.41 1.57
C PHE A 40 -8.97 13.26 1.89
N ALA A 41 -8.10 13.47 0.90
CA ALA A 41 -6.93 14.33 1.07
C ALA A 41 -7.32 15.78 1.37
N GLU A 42 -8.35 16.30 0.71
CA GLU A 42 -8.88 17.64 0.98
C GLU A 42 -9.37 17.76 2.42
N LEU A 43 -10.13 16.76 2.89
CA LEU A 43 -10.66 16.75 4.25
C LEU A 43 -9.53 16.73 5.28
N ALA A 44 -8.50 15.93 5.04
CA ALA A 44 -7.35 15.85 5.92
C ALA A 44 -6.56 17.15 5.93
N ASN A 45 -6.41 17.79 4.78
CA ASN A 45 -5.66 19.02 4.64
C ASN A 45 -6.39 20.24 5.23
N ALA A 46 -7.69 20.14 5.46
CA ALA A 46 -8.46 21.22 6.10
C ALA A 46 -8.06 21.43 7.58
N GLY A 47 -7.28 20.51 8.13
CA GLY A 47 -6.51 20.77 9.36
C GLY A 47 -7.25 20.68 10.67
N ASP A 48 -8.51 20.36 10.63
CA ASP A 48 -9.29 20.29 11.87
C ASP A 48 -9.50 18.83 12.29
N ASP A 49 -9.27 18.47 13.50
CA ASP A 49 -9.78 17.26 14.15
C ASP A 49 -9.07 15.91 13.86
N GLY A 50 -7.75 15.88 13.89
CA GLY A 50 -7.07 14.60 14.02
C GLY A 50 -6.81 13.82 12.74
N TYR A 51 -7.10 14.39 11.59
CA TYR A 51 -6.80 13.77 10.29
C TYR A 51 -5.49 14.27 9.69
N SER A 52 -4.55 14.70 10.52
CA SER A 52 -3.28 15.24 10.03
C SER A 52 -2.37 14.18 9.43
N ASN A 53 -2.51 12.93 9.86
CA ASN A 53 -1.75 11.82 9.33
C ASN A 53 -2.73 10.72 8.90
N ILE A 54 -2.73 10.39 7.61
CA ILE A 54 -3.64 9.40 7.07
C ILE A 54 -2.89 8.32 6.30
N ALA A 55 -3.39 7.10 6.37
CA ALA A 55 -2.87 5.98 5.61
C ALA A 55 -4.03 5.32 4.87
N ILE A 56 -3.87 5.15 3.58
CA ILE A 56 -4.92 4.63 2.71
C ILE A 56 -4.45 3.34 2.07
N GLY A 57 -5.19 2.26 2.29
CA GLY A 57 -4.96 1.01 1.60
C GLY A 57 -5.66 0.99 0.25
N VAL A 58 -4.95 0.66 -0.80
CA VAL A 58 -5.48 0.60 -2.16
C VAL A 58 -5.19 -0.76 -2.76
N ASP A 59 -6.23 -1.42 -3.25
CA ASP A 59 -6.14 -2.68 -3.97
C ASP A 59 -6.26 -2.43 -5.48
N ILE A 60 -5.23 -2.82 -6.20
CA ILE A 60 -5.22 -2.71 -7.66
C ILE A 60 -5.57 -4.09 -8.23
N ARG A 61 -6.72 -4.19 -8.90
CA ARG A 61 -7.22 -5.45 -9.43
C ARG A 61 -7.33 -5.47 -10.96
N SER A 62 -7.00 -4.37 -11.62
CA SER A 62 -7.09 -4.28 -13.06
C SER A 62 -6.19 -3.17 -13.58
N GLY A 63 -5.85 -3.24 -14.88
CA GLY A 63 -5.10 -2.15 -15.52
C GLY A 63 -5.87 -0.84 -15.53
N HIS A 64 -7.20 -0.89 -15.56
CA HIS A 64 -8.05 0.29 -15.49
C HIS A 64 -7.89 1.00 -14.13
N ALA A 65 -7.89 0.23 -13.05
CA ALA A 65 -7.69 0.79 -11.71
C ALA A 65 -6.30 1.41 -11.57
N LEU A 66 -5.29 0.80 -12.14
CA LEU A 66 -3.94 1.33 -12.13
C LEU A 66 -3.86 2.67 -12.86
N ALA A 67 -4.48 2.78 -14.04
CA ALA A 67 -4.50 4.02 -14.80
C ALA A 67 -5.26 5.11 -14.04
N GLU A 68 -6.36 4.77 -13.40
CA GLU A 68 -7.14 5.69 -12.57
C GLU A 68 -6.29 6.21 -11.41
N LEU A 69 -5.56 5.33 -10.73
CA LEU A 69 -4.69 5.73 -9.62
C LEU A 69 -3.60 6.69 -10.08
N ASP A 70 -2.95 6.41 -11.21
CA ASP A 70 -1.93 7.29 -11.77
C ASP A 70 -2.48 8.68 -12.03
N SER A 71 -3.66 8.76 -12.64
CA SER A 71 -4.31 10.03 -12.92
C SER A 71 -4.62 10.83 -11.67
N VAL A 72 -5.16 10.14 -10.65
CA VAL A 72 -5.48 10.77 -9.36
C VAL A 72 -4.22 11.28 -8.66
N LEU A 73 -3.15 10.50 -8.68
CA LEU A 73 -1.89 10.90 -8.04
C LEU A 73 -1.26 12.10 -8.74
N ASP A 74 -1.31 12.14 -10.06
CA ASP A 74 -0.80 13.29 -10.81
C ASP A 74 -1.60 14.55 -10.51
N ASP A 75 -2.93 14.44 -10.42
CA ASP A 75 -3.79 15.55 -10.03
C ASP A 75 -3.45 16.07 -8.64
N MET A 76 -3.20 15.18 -7.71
CA MET A 76 -2.84 15.55 -6.34
C MET A 76 -1.52 16.32 -6.29
N LEU A 77 -0.52 15.87 -7.05
CA LEU A 77 0.76 16.57 -7.16
C LEU A 77 0.58 17.97 -7.76
N ASN A 78 -0.26 18.11 -8.77
CA ASN A 78 -0.54 19.39 -9.39
C ASN A 78 -1.24 20.36 -8.43
N LYS A 79 -1.97 19.84 -7.45
CA LYS A 79 -2.63 20.64 -6.42
C LYS A 79 -1.76 20.80 -5.17
N HIS A 80 -0.49 20.42 -5.24
CA HIS A 80 0.48 20.51 -4.15
C HIS A 80 0.16 19.65 -2.93
N PHE A 81 -0.58 18.55 -3.10
CA PHE A 81 -0.74 17.54 -2.05
C PHE A 81 0.48 16.62 -2.05
N ASN A 82 1.09 16.46 -0.89
CA ASN A 82 2.21 15.55 -0.72
C ASN A 82 1.71 14.18 -0.26
N TYR A 83 2.26 13.13 -0.83
CA TYR A 83 1.96 11.76 -0.43
C TYR A 83 3.22 10.89 -0.52
N THR A 84 3.20 9.78 0.19
CA THR A 84 4.24 8.75 0.11
C THR A 84 3.57 7.45 -0.33
N ILE A 85 4.09 6.81 -1.36
CA ILE A 85 3.62 5.50 -1.79
C ILE A 85 4.50 4.43 -1.17
N LEU A 86 3.88 3.59 -0.36
CA LEU A 86 4.51 2.43 0.25
C LEU A 86 4.08 1.18 -0.51
N PHE A 87 5.02 0.52 -1.15
CA PHE A 87 4.77 -0.72 -1.88
C PHE A 87 5.30 -1.90 -1.08
N LEU A 88 4.40 -2.82 -0.74
CA LEU A 88 4.76 -4.04 -0.03
C LEU A 88 4.99 -5.18 -1.02
N GLU A 89 6.15 -5.78 -0.92
CA GLU A 89 6.59 -6.84 -1.81
C GLU A 89 6.86 -8.11 -1.00
N SER A 90 6.81 -9.25 -1.67
CA SER A 90 7.21 -10.51 -1.07
C SER A 90 7.60 -11.49 -2.18
N SER A 91 8.42 -12.49 -1.85
CA SER A 91 8.80 -13.50 -2.83
C SER A 91 7.60 -14.34 -3.24
N ASP A 92 7.65 -14.91 -4.44
CA ASP A 92 6.57 -15.76 -4.95
C ASP A 92 6.31 -16.94 -4.03
N GLU A 93 7.36 -17.55 -3.50
CA GLU A 93 7.25 -18.70 -2.59
C GLU A 93 6.47 -18.34 -1.33
N VAL A 94 6.77 -17.20 -0.72
CA VAL A 94 6.10 -16.73 0.48
C VAL A 94 4.65 -16.37 0.18
N LEU A 95 4.39 -15.73 -0.96
CA LEU A 95 3.02 -15.37 -1.35
C LEU A 95 2.16 -16.61 -1.58
N VAL A 96 2.70 -17.64 -2.24
CA VAL A 96 2.01 -18.91 -2.44
C VAL A 96 1.66 -19.53 -1.08
N LYS A 97 2.63 -19.57 -0.17
CA LYS A 97 2.43 -20.13 1.15
C LYS A 97 1.35 -19.38 1.93
N ARG A 98 1.41 -18.06 1.96
CA ARG A 98 0.42 -17.24 2.65
C ARG A 98 -0.97 -17.41 2.05
N TYR A 99 -1.04 -17.50 0.74
CA TYR A 99 -2.29 -17.71 0.03
C TYR A 99 -2.95 -19.04 0.43
N LYS A 100 -2.17 -20.11 0.49
CA LYS A 100 -2.67 -21.43 0.90
C LYS A 100 -3.14 -21.42 2.34
N GLU A 101 -2.46 -20.71 3.22
CA GLU A 101 -2.83 -20.61 4.64
C GLU A 101 -4.16 -19.87 4.83
N THR A 102 -4.41 -18.83 4.06
CA THR A 102 -5.64 -18.05 4.18
C THR A 102 -6.82 -18.62 3.41
N ARG A 103 -6.57 -19.53 2.47
CA ARG A 103 -7.59 -20.14 1.60
C ARG A 103 -8.46 -19.14 0.86
N ARG A 104 -7.91 -17.98 0.56
CA ARG A 104 -8.61 -16.95 -0.21
C ARG A 104 -8.38 -17.15 -1.69
N THR A 105 -9.40 -16.82 -2.51
CA THR A 105 -9.22 -16.76 -3.94
C THR A 105 -8.45 -15.49 -4.29
N HIS A 106 -7.37 -15.63 -5.06
CA HIS A 106 -6.58 -14.47 -5.48
C HIS A 106 -7.44 -13.53 -6.33
N PRO A 107 -7.33 -12.19 -6.16
CA PRO A 107 -8.15 -11.24 -6.92
C PRO A 107 -8.09 -11.39 -8.44
N LEU A 108 -6.98 -11.86 -8.97
CA LEU A 108 -6.79 -12.05 -10.42
C LEU A 108 -7.07 -13.48 -10.90
N ALA A 109 -7.47 -14.39 -10.01
CA ALA A 109 -7.83 -15.74 -10.42
C ALA A 109 -9.13 -15.70 -11.20
N MET A 110 -9.09 -16.20 -12.44
CA MET A 110 -10.24 -16.20 -13.36
C MET A 110 -11.12 -17.42 -13.17
N ASP A 111 -10.53 -18.53 -12.75
CA ASP A 111 -11.26 -19.76 -12.47
C ASP A 111 -10.48 -20.61 -11.44
N ASP A 112 -11.11 -21.70 -10.99
CA ASP A 112 -10.52 -22.59 -9.98
C ASP A 112 -9.33 -23.40 -10.49
N HIS A 113 -9.08 -23.38 -11.80
CA HIS A 113 -7.98 -24.12 -12.41
C HIS A 113 -6.71 -23.29 -12.56
N ASP A 114 -6.79 -21.98 -12.32
CA ASP A 114 -5.60 -21.12 -12.39
C ASP A 114 -4.64 -21.50 -11.26
N ARG A 115 -3.40 -21.71 -11.64
CA ARG A 115 -2.35 -21.98 -10.64
C ARG A 115 -2.01 -20.70 -9.90
N ILE A 116 -1.85 -20.80 -8.60
CA ILE A 116 -1.54 -19.66 -7.75
C ILE A 116 -0.26 -18.96 -8.20
N ASP A 117 0.77 -19.72 -8.58
CA ASP A 117 2.03 -19.15 -9.04
C ASP A 117 1.87 -18.32 -10.33
N ASN A 118 1.01 -18.76 -11.25
CA ASN A 118 0.71 -18.00 -12.47
C ASN A 118 -0.04 -16.70 -12.16
N VAL A 119 -1.00 -16.77 -11.23
CA VAL A 119 -1.79 -15.61 -10.83
C VAL A 119 -0.91 -14.58 -10.13
N ILE A 120 0.00 -15.00 -9.26
CA ILE A 120 0.95 -14.12 -8.60
C ILE A 120 1.85 -13.44 -9.63
N LYS A 121 2.34 -14.19 -10.61
CA LYS A 121 3.16 -13.62 -11.68
C LYS A 121 2.40 -12.55 -12.47
N LEU A 122 1.14 -12.83 -12.79
CA LEU A 122 0.29 -11.87 -13.49
C LEU A 122 0.11 -10.58 -12.68
N GLU A 123 -0.18 -10.71 -11.40
CA GLU A 123 -0.30 -9.55 -10.51
C GLU A 123 1.00 -8.76 -10.46
N ARG A 124 2.14 -9.44 -10.34
CA ARG A 124 3.46 -8.80 -10.31
C ARG A 124 3.71 -8.00 -11.59
N ASP A 125 3.37 -8.53 -12.74
CA ASP A 125 3.50 -7.83 -14.01
C ASP A 125 2.57 -6.60 -14.06
N GLU A 126 1.34 -6.73 -13.60
CA GLU A 126 0.38 -5.63 -13.55
C GLU A 126 0.84 -4.50 -12.63
N LEU A 127 1.46 -4.84 -11.51
CA LEU A 127 1.89 -3.85 -10.51
C LEU A 127 3.30 -3.31 -10.74
N LYS A 128 4.00 -3.79 -11.75
CA LYS A 128 5.39 -3.38 -12.02
C LYS A 128 5.52 -1.86 -12.17
N PHE A 129 4.58 -1.23 -12.85
CA PHE A 129 4.58 0.21 -13.06
C PHE A 129 4.39 0.95 -11.73
N LEU A 130 3.47 0.49 -10.91
CA LEU A 130 3.21 1.08 -9.60
C LEU A 130 4.41 0.94 -8.66
N LYS A 131 5.09 -0.19 -8.72
CA LYS A 131 6.30 -0.42 -7.95
C LYS A 131 7.40 0.60 -8.31
N LYS A 132 7.52 0.95 -9.60
CA LYS A 132 8.47 1.97 -10.04
C LYS A 132 8.11 3.36 -9.52
N ARG A 133 6.84 3.63 -9.31
CA ARG A 133 6.36 4.90 -8.80
C ARG A 133 6.46 4.99 -7.27
N ALA A 134 6.67 3.88 -6.59
CA ALA A 134 6.72 3.84 -5.13
C ALA A 134 7.91 4.62 -4.58
N ASP A 135 7.65 5.33 -3.49
CA ASP A 135 8.70 6.05 -2.76
C ASP A 135 9.46 5.11 -1.83
N VAL A 136 8.78 4.13 -1.27
CA VAL A 136 9.35 3.14 -0.36
C VAL A 136 8.85 1.76 -0.77
N ILE A 137 9.78 0.82 -0.85
CA ILE A 137 9.47 -0.59 -1.12
C ILE A 137 9.95 -1.41 0.06
N ILE A 138 9.06 -2.17 0.67
CA ILE A 138 9.39 -3.06 1.78
C ILE A 138 9.14 -4.50 1.35
N ASP A 139 10.19 -5.32 1.39
CA ASP A 139 10.10 -6.75 1.15
C ASP A 139 9.80 -7.46 2.47
N THR A 140 8.62 -8.05 2.56
CA THR A 140 8.15 -8.70 3.79
C THR A 140 8.39 -10.21 3.79
N SER A 141 9.14 -10.74 2.82
CA SER A 141 9.35 -12.19 2.66
C SER A 141 9.85 -12.87 3.93
N GLN A 142 10.81 -12.26 4.58
CA GLN A 142 11.45 -12.80 5.77
C GLN A 142 11.14 -11.98 7.02
N MET A 143 10.21 -11.04 6.93
CA MET A 143 9.90 -10.17 8.05
C MET A 143 8.88 -10.77 9.01
N LEU A 144 9.20 -10.65 10.29
CA LEU A 144 8.22 -10.81 11.35
C LEU A 144 7.44 -9.50 11.50
N THR A 145 6.26 -9.58 12.10
CA THR A 145 5.41 -8.39 12.33
C THR A 145 6.18 -7.29 13.04
N ARG A 146 7.04 -7.65 13.99
CA ARG A 146 7.86 -6.70 14.75
C ARG A 146 8.82 -5.93 13.84
N GLU A 147 9.45 -6.61 12.89
CA GLU A 147 10.38 -5.99 11.95
C GLU A 147 9.67 -5.04 11.00
N LEU A 148 8.48 -5.44 10.54
CA LEU A 148 7.64 -4.57 9.73
C LEU A 148 7.25 -3.31 10.51
N LYS A 149 6.90 -3.46 11.77
CA LYS A 149 6.57 -2.33 12.64
C LYS A 149 7.73 -1.34 12.74
N LEU A 150 8.95 -1.82 12.95
CA LEU A 150 10.13 -0.95 13.03
C LEU A 150 10.38 -0.21 11.72
N SER A 151 10.24 -0.89 10.59
CA SER A 151 10.40 -0.27 9.27
C SER A 151 9.37 0.83 9.04
N LEU A 152 8.12 0.60 9.43
CA LEU A 152 7.06 1.59 9.27
C LEU A 152 7.22 2.79 10.20
N ILE A 153 7.74 2.59 11.41
CA ILE A 153 8.04 3.68 12.34
C ILE A 153 9.09 4.61 11.71
N HIS A 154 10.11 4.07 11.09
CA HIS A 154 11.11 4.89 10.40
C HIS A 154 10.50 5.73 9.28
N ILE A 155 9.55 5.21 8.57
CA ILE A 155 8.85 5.94 7.49
C ILE A 155 7.98 7.06 8.08
N SER A 156 7.31 6.80 9.20
CA SER A 156 6.41 7.76 9.81
C SER A 156 7.14 8.88 10.55
N GLU A 157 8.44 8.75 10.79
CA GLU A 157 9.27 9.74 11.51
C GLU A 157 10.46 10.19 10.67
N PRO A 158 10.24 10.86 9.53
CA PRO A 158 11.34 11.23 8.64
C PRO A 158 12.37 12.17 9.27
N THR A 159 11.95 13.02 10.20
CA THR A 159 12.87 13.91 10.93
C THR A 159 13.88 13.10 11.72
N ARG A 160 13.45 11.99 12.30
CA ARG A 160 14.31 11.09 13.04
C ARG A 160 15.36 10.44 12.15
N LEU A 161 14.96 10.07 10.93
CA LEU A 161 15.90 9.51 9.96
C LEU A 161 17.00 10.50 9.62
N LEU A 162 16.65 11.76 9.44
CA LEU A 162 17.60 12.82 9.15
C LEU A 162 18.59 13.02 10.30
N SER A 163 18.16 12.84 11.54
CA SER A 163 19.02 12.99 12.69
C SER A 163 20.00 11.84 12.89
N ILE A 164 19.68 10.67 12.33
CA ILE A 164 20.53 9.48 12.42
C ILE A 164 21.59 9.46 11.31
N SER A 165 21.24 9.99 10.19
CA SER A 165 22.16 10.09 9.06
C SER A 165 23.12 11.26 9.22
#